data_67e5d073a83d44484246531ca93cb963
#
_entry.id   67e5d073a83d44484246531ca93cb963
#
_cell.length_a   1.000
_cell.length_b   1.000
_cell.length_c   1.000
_cell.angle_alpha   90.00
_cell.angle_beta   90.00
_cell.angle_gamma   90.00
#
_symmetry.space_group_name_H-M   'P 1'
#
loop_
_entity.id
_entity.type
_entity.pdbx_description
1 polymer ?
#
loop_
_entity_poly.entity_id
_entity_poly.type
_entity_poly.pdbx_seq_one_letter_code
_entity_poly.pdbx_strand_id
1 'polypeptide(L)'
;DTPVYFDIQEVYRYIKNKNAEVINRKEGSPRLPKEINGTLIEDCDNAYLTREIEFAPTSTSKETKASSGPYNGEFERFVTRLETKLSDKRLRFITKPEKKDGTPYTTQDFAEILKQFLGYIDKCNVTIIDLSAIPFEVLSIVISLLSRIIFDFAFHYSKMRHQMSLVNDIPFMLVCEEAHNYIPKNGGADQASSPAVHHLRTDLEQY
;
A
#
# COMPACT_ATOMS: atom_id res chain seq x y z
N ASP A 1 -18.30 -0.99 1.90
CA ASP A 1 -17.16 -0.10 1.59
C ASP A 1 -16.29 -0.78 0.54
N THR A 2 -16.18 -0.17 -0.62
CA THR A 2 -15.32 -0.67 -1.70
C THR A 2 -13.89 -0.20 -1.44
N PRO A 3 -12.87 -1.07 -1.52
CA PRO A 3 -11.48 -0.65 -1.42
C PRO A 3 -11.17 0.39 -2.50
N VAL A 4 -10.56 1.50 -2.11
CA VAL A 4 -10.09 2.53 -3.04
C VAL A 4 -8.61 2.30 -3.30
N TYR A 5 -8.27 2.09 -4.56
CA TYR A 5 -6.87 2.03 -4.97
C TYR A 5 -6.22 3.40 -4.82
N PHE A 6 -5.01 3.42 -4.31
CA PHE A 6 -4.15 4.61 -4.29
C PHE A 6 -2.71 4.23 -4.66
N ASP A 7 -2.02 5.16 -5.30
CA ASP A 7 -0.59 4.99 -5.58
C ASP A 7 0.24 5.51 -4.41
N ILE A 8 1.02 4.64 -3.78
CA ILE A 8 1.89 5.01 -2.66
C ILE A 8 2.96 6.04 -3.07
N GLN A 9 3.34 6.10 -4.35
CA GLN A 9 4.28 7.09 -4.87
C GLN A 9 3.67 8.50 -4.86
N GLU A 10 2.37 8.62 -5.17
CA GLU A 10 1.64 9.89 -5.09
C GLU A 10 1.55 10.36 -3.64
N VAL A 11 1.22 9.46 -2.71
CA VAL A 11 1.18 9.75 -1.27
C VAL A 11 2.55 10.21 -0.76
N TYR A 12 3.62 9.51 -1.14
CA TYR A 12 5.00 9.89 -0.78
C TYR A 12 5.32 11.29 -1.30
N ARG A 13 5.01 11.58 -2.56
CA ARG A 13 5.25 12.88 -3.19
C ARG A 13 4.49 14.00 -2.48
N TYR A 14 3.24 13.77 -2.14
CA TYR A 14 2.42 14.70 -1.39
C TYR A 14 3.06 15.06 -0.04
N ILE A 15 3.46 14.05 0.74
CA ILE A 15 4.09 14.27 2.05
C ILE A 15 5.45 14.98 1.90
N LYS A 16 6.25 14.60 0.91
CA LYS A 16 7.53 15.25 0.60
C LYS A 16 7.34 16.73 0.28
N ASN A 17 6.38 17.07 -0.58
CA ASN A 17 6.04 18.45 -0.91
C ASN A 17 5.54 19.23 0.32
N LYS A 18 4.67 18.63 1.14
CA LYS A 18 4.20 19.23 2.40
C LYS A 18 5.34 19.50 3.38
N ASN A 19 6.29 18.58 3.46
CA ASN A 19 7.47 18.72 4.32
C ASN A 19 8.45 19.82 3.87
N ALA A 20 8.47 20.16 2.56
CA ALA A 20 9.31 21.19 1.99
C ALA A 20 8.58 22.52 1.73
N GLU A 21 7.27 22.59 2.00
CA GLU A 21 6.38 23.70 1.64
C GLU A 21 6.89 25.06 2.15
N VAL A 22 6.90 26.04 1.25
CA VAL A 22 7.18 27.44 1.56
C VAL A 22 6.03 28.31 1.05
N ILE A 23 5.50 29.16 1.93
CA ILE A 23 4.29 29.96 1.69
C ILE A 23 4.68 31.41 1.40
N ASN A 24 4.09 31.99 0.37
CA ASN A 24 4.19 33.40 0.05
C ASN A 24 3.60 34.26 1.16
N ARG A 25 4.33 35.32 1.56
CA ARG A 25 3.95 36.29 2.59
C ARG A 25 4.03 37.73 2.09
N LYS A 26 4.14 37.93 0.79
CA LYS A 26 4.16 39.26 0.18
C LYS A 26 2.84 39.98 0.45
N GLU A 27 2.89 41.24 0.87
CA GLU A 27 1.70 42.07 1.08
C GLU A 27 0.91 42.26 -0.23
N GLY A 28 -0.41 42.16 -0.16
CA GLY A 28 -1.28 42.26 -1.32
C GLY A 28 -1.31 41.04 -2.24
N SER A 29 -0.65 39.95 -1.87
CA SER A 29 -0.62 38.70 -2.63
C SER A 29 -1.19 37.52 -1.83
N PRO A 30 -1.84 36.53 -2.47
CA PRO A 30 -2.38 35.36 -1.78
C PRO A 30 -1.32 34.60 -0.97
N ARG A 31 -1.74 34.03 0.16
CA ARG A 31 -0.92 33.18 1.03
C ARG A 31 -0.93 31.75 0.51
N LEU A 32 -0.34 31.52 -0.64
CA LEU A 32 -0.25 30.23 -1.29
C LEU A 32 1.18 29.71 -1.31
N PRO A 33 1.40 28.40 -1.48
CA PRO A 33 2.73 27.85 -1.68
C PRO A 33 3.40 28.49 -2.91
N LYS A 34 4.71 28.72 -2.76
CA LYS A 34 5.48 29.45 -3.77
C LYS A 34 6.61 28.58 -4.29
N GLU A 35 6.63 28.37 -5.59
CA GLU A 35 7.70 27.70 -6.31
C GLU A 35 8.95 28.59 -6.44
N ILE A 36 10.07 27.97 -6.72
CA ILE A 36 11.37 28.65 -6.91
C ILE A 36 11.33 29.67 -8.06
N ASN A 37 10.53 29.42 -9.08
CA ASN A 37 10.32 30.35 -10.19
C ASN A 37 9.40 31.54 -9.85
N GLY A 38 8.84 31.57 -8.62
CA GLY A 38 7.94 32.60 -8.15
C GLY A 38 6.45 32.35 -8.39
N THR A 39 6.08 31.27 -9.06
CA THR A 39 4.68 30.86 -9.29
C THR A 39 4.01 30.48 -7.99
N LEU A 40 2.75 30.88 -7.83
CA LEU A 40 1.92 30.49 -6.70
C LEU A 40 1.04 29.30 -7.10
N ILE A 41 0.93 28.31 -6.20
CA ILE A 41 0.19 27.08 -6.44
C ILE A 41 -1.22 27.26 -5.86
N GLU A 42 -2.22 27.30 -6.72
CA GLU A 42 -3.63 27.46 -6.31
C GLU A 42 -4.24 26.12 -5.88
N ASP A 43 -4.05 25.08 -6.70
CA ASP A 43 -4.51 23.70 -6.40
C ASP A 43 -3.34 22.88 -5.81
N CYS A 44 -3.14 23.05 -4.51
CA CYS A 44 -2.04 22.39 -3.80
C CYS A 44 -2.21 20.86 -3.76
N ASP A 45 -3.43 20.37 -3.61
CA ASP A 45 -3.66 18.94 -3.43
C ASP A 45 -3.35 18.17 -4.71
N ASN A 46 -3.82 18.66 -5.85
CA ASN A 46 -3.50 18.05 -7.13
C ASN A 46 -2.01 18.21 -7.50
N ALA A 47 -1.45 19.40 -7.31
CA ALA A 47 -0.04 19.64 -7.64
C ALA A 47 0.89 18.77 -6.80
N TYR A 48 0.61 18.56 -5.52
CA TYR A 48 1.45 17.78 -4.60
C TYR A 48 1.39 16.28 -4.89
N LEU A 49 0.28 15.78 -5.38
CA LEU A 49 0.15 14.38 -5.79
C LEU A 49 0.85 14.11 -7.14
N THR A 50 0.77 15.05 -8.07
CA THR A 50 1.15 14.81 -9.47
C THR A 50 2.62 15.10 -9.79
N ARG A 51 3.26 16.07 -9.09
CA ARG A 51 4.64 16.48 -9.40
C ARG A 51 5.48 16.82 -8.16
N GLU A 52 6.77 16.63 -8.24
CA GLU A 52 7.71 17.19 -7.27
C GLU A 52 7.85 18.69 -7.48
N ILE A 53 7.89 19.44 -6.37
CA ILE A 53 7.90 20.89 -6.38
C ILE A 53 9.19 21.39 -5.73
N GLU A 54 9.90 22.24 -6.44
CA GLU A 54 10.99 23.01 -5.87
C GLU A 54 10.45 24.32 -5.33
N PHE A 55 10.44 24.46 -3.99
CA PHE A 55 9.92 25.64 -3.34
C PHE A 55 10.94 26.79 -3.30
N ALA A 56 10.43 28.02 -3.29
CA ALA A 56 11.24 29.21 -3.12
C ALA A 56 11.97 29.19 -1.76
N PRO A 57 13.15 29.75 -1.64
CA PRO A 57 13.81 29.93 -0.35
C PRO A 57 12.98 30.87 0.55
N THR A 58 13.05 30.65 1.86
CA THR A 58 12.49 31.61 2.82
C THR A 58 13.16 32.96 2.69
N SER A 59 12.39 34.04 2.72
CA SER A 59 12.91 35.40 2.53
C SER A 59 12.14 36.39 3.41
N THR A 60 12.87 37.34 3.98
CA THR A 60 12.34 38.48 4.75
C THR A 60 12.21 39.76 3.91
N SER A 61 12.73 39.77 2.69
CA SER A 61 12.65 40.92 1.79
C SER A 61 11.18 41.25 1.42
N LYS A 62 10.82 42.52 1.39
CA LYS A 62 9.43 42.94 1.10
C LYS A 62 8.92 42.41 -0.26
N GLU A 63 9.79 42.31 -1.24
CA GLU A 63 9.42 41.88 -2.61
C GLU A 63 9.25 40.37 -2.75
N THR A 64 10.05 39.59 -2.02
CA THR A 64 10.10 38.13 -2.14
C THR A 64 9.69 37.41 -0.85
N LYS A 65 9.05 38.11 0.07
CA LYS A 65 8.71 37.60 1.41
C LYS A 65 8.03 36.24 1.34
N ALA A 66 8.66 35.23 1.98
CA ALA A 66 8.15 33.87 2.05
C ALA A 66 8.62 33.23 3.35
N SER A 67 7.78 32.39 3.94
CA SER A 67 8.07 31.66 5.18
C SER A 67 7.79 30.18 5.03
N SER A 68 8.43 29.36 5.86
CA SER A 68 8.13 27.94 5.96
C SER A 68 6.66 27.70 6.16
N GLY A 69 6.13 26.65 5.53
CA GLY A 69 4.78 26.14 5.76
C GLY A 69 4.64 25.49 7.13
N PRO A 70 3.40 25.14 7.55
CA PRO A 70 3.14 24.63 8.89
C PRO A 70 3.79 23.29 9.19
N TYR A 71 4.07 22.50 8.18
CA TYR A 71 4.67 21.16 8.29
C TYR A 71 6.11 21.08 7.77
N ASN A 72 6.74 22.22 7.48
CA ASN A 72 8.08 22.25 6.91
C ASN A 72 9.11 21.66 7.87
N GLY A 73 9.77 20.58 7.47
CA GLY A 73 10.73 19.83 8.27
C GLY A 73 10.16 18.85 9.31
N GLU A 74 8.86 18.85 9.53
CA GLU A 74 8.20 18.00 10.55
C GLU A 74 8.28 16.50 10.20
N PHE A 75 8.24 16.17 8.92
CA PHE A 75 8.18 14.79 8.42
C PHE A 75 9.51 14.27 7.87
N GLU A 76 10.62 14.98 8.05
CA GLU A 76 11.91 14.66 7.43
C GLU A 76 12.33 13.19 7.67
N ARG A 77 12.27 12.73 8.91
CA ARG A 77 12.63 11.35 9.27
C ARG A 77 11.68 10.32 8.64
N PHE A 78 10.40 10.65 8.55
CA PHE A 78 9.40 9.77 7.93
C PHE A 78 9.62 9.69 6.42
N VAL A 79 9.78 10.85 5.76
CA VAL A 79 10.05 10.96 4.32
C VAL A 79 11.27 10.14 3.94
N THR A 80 12.39 10.32 4.65
CA THR A 80 13.65 9.59 4.39
C THR A 80 13.48 8.06 4.56
N ARG A 81 12.77 7.62 5.59
CA ARG A 81 12.51 6.19 5.81
C ARG A 81 11.60 5.62 4.72
N LEU A 82 10.54 6.35 4.35
CA LEU A 82 9.62 5.92 3.30
C LEU A 82 10.33 5.86 1.95
N GLU A 83 11.14 6.85 1.61
CA GLU A 83 11.98 6.87 0.41
C GLU A 83 12.89 5.64 0.31
N THR A 84 13.56 5.31 1.42
CA THR A 84 14.42 4.12 1.50
C THR A 84 13.62 2.84 1.20
N LYS A 85 12.41 2.72 1.73
CA LYS A 85 11.55 1.56 1.49
C LYS A 85 10.98 1.52 0.07
N LEU A 86 10.59 2.67 -0.48
CA LEU A 86 10.09 2.77 -1.86
C LEU A 86 11.19 2.50 -2.90
N SER A 87 12.45 2.78 -2.57
CA SER A 87 13.62 2.51 -3.40
C SER A 87 14.10 1.06 -3.31
N ASP A 88 13.65 0.28 -2.34
CA ASP A 88 14.04 -1.12 -2.18
C ASP A 88 13.40 -1.97 -3.28
N LYS A 89 14.23 -2.51 -4.18
CA LYS A 89 13.78 -3.35 -5.30
C LYS A 89 13.02 -4.60 -4.85
N ARG A 90 13.31 -5.11 -3.64
CA ARG A 90 12.65 -6.29 -3.07
C ARG A 90 11.20 -6.02 -2.67
N LEU A 91 10.85 -4.74 -2.44
CA LEU A 91 9.49 -4.30 -2.11
C LEU A 91 8.70 -3.82 -3.34
N ARG A 92 9.31 -3.84 -4.53
CA ARG A 92 8.69 -3.30 -5.74
C ARG A 92 7.34 -3.95 -6.08
N PHE A 93 7.18 -5.21 -5.78
CA PHE A 93 5.92 -5.94 -6.00
C PHE A 93 4.73 -5.40 -5.21
N ILE A 94 4.99 -4.65 -4.11
CA ILE A 94 3.97 -3.95 -3.31
C ILE A 94 3.92 -2.47 -3.67
N THR A 95 5.11 -1.84 -3.79
CA THR A 95 5.21 -0.38 -3.93
C THR A 95 4.95 0.12 -5.35
N LYS A 96 5.17 -0.74 -6.34
CA LYS A 96 4.96 -0.44 -7.76
C LYS A 96 4.63 -1.72 -8.53
N PRO A 97 3.47 -2.34 -8.29
CA PRO A 97 3.08 -3.56 -8.97
C PRO A 97 2.87 -3.30 -10.46
N GLU A 98 3.68 -3.95 -11.30
CA GLU A 98 3.62 -3.84 -12.75
C GLU A 98 3.47 -5.21 -13.38
N LYS A 99 2.70 -5.29 -14.46
CA LYS A 99 2.58 -6.47 -15.31
C LYS A 99 3.88 -6.69 -16.10
N LYS A 100 4.00 -7.83 -16.76
CA LYS A 100 5.18 -8.18 -17.59
C LYS A 100 5.42 -7.19 -18.74
N ASP A 101 4.37 -6.53 -19.21
CA ASP A 101 4.41 -5.50 -20.25
C ASP A 101 4.74 -4.09 -19.72
N GLY A 102 4.95 -3.94 -18.40
CA GLY A 102 5.25 -2.68 -17.74
C GLY A 102 4.02 -1.83 -17.39
N THR A 103 2.81 -2.30 -17.69
CA THR A 103 1.59 -1.59 -17.28
C THR A 103 1.28 -1.84 -15.80
N PRO A 104 0.72 -0.87 -15.06
CA PRO A 104 0.36 -1.07 -13.67
C PRO A 104 -0.83 -2.02 -13.54
N TYR A 105 -0.86 -2.78 -12.45
CA TYR A 105 -2.05 -3.52 -12.05
C TYR A 105 -3.14 -2.56 -11.57
N THR A 106 -4.38 -2.90 -11.87
CA THR A 106 -5.59 -2.16 -11.47
C THR A 106 -6.54 -3.07 -10.70
N THR A 107 -7.56 -2.50 -10.07
CA THR A 107 -8.62 -3.28 -9.41
C THR A 107 -9.37 -4.21 -10.38
N GLN A 108 -9.39 -3.91 -11.67
CA GLN A 108 -10.01 -4.74 -12.70
C GLN A 108 -9.25 -6.05 -12.93
N ASP A 109 -7.95 -6.06 -12.67
CA ASP A 109 -7.09 -7.24 -12.84
C ASP A 109 -7.25 -8.25 -11.70
N PHE A 110 -7.90 -7.85 -10.60
CA PHE A 110 -8.03 -8.68 -9.39
C PHE A 110 -8.69 -10.04 -9.67
N ALA A 111 -9.72 -10.06 -10.51
CA ALA A 111 -10.41 -11.31 -10.88
C ALA A 111 -9.47 -12.30 -11.59
N GLU A 112 -8.61 -11.83 -12.46
CA GLU A 112 -7.64 -12.68 -13.17
C GLU A 112 -6.54 -13.19 -12.22
N ILE A 113 -6.06 -12.34 -11.31
CA ILE A 113 -5.09 -12.72 -10.28
C ILE A 113 -5.70 -13.82 -9.39
N LEU A 114 -6.94 -13.66 -8.95
CA LEU A 114 -7.62 -14.65 -8.13
C LEU A 114 -7.80 -15.99 -8.86
N LYS A 115 -8.18 -15.96 -10.14
CA LYS A 115 -8.26 -17.17 -10.98
C LYS A 115 -6.92 -17.89 -11.10
N GLN A 116 -5.83 -17.16 -11.16
CA GLN A 116 -4.48 -17.73 -11.20
C GLN A 116 -4.15 -18.42 -9.86
N PHE A 117 -4.40 -17.77 -8.72
CA PHE A 117 -4.17 -18.38 -7.41
C PHE A 117 -5.00 -19.65 -7.18
N LEU A 118 -6.20 -19.71 -7.72
CA LEU A 118 -7.09 -20.85 -7.59
C LEU A 118 -6.83 -21.95 -8.63
N GLY A 119 -5.81 -21.81 -9.47
CA GLY A 119 -5.50 -22.78 -10.55
C GLY A 119 -6.56 -22.83 -11.66
N TYR A 120 -7.49 -21.89 -11.71
CA TYR A 120 -8.61 -21.90 -12.66
C TYR A 120 -8.13 -21.68 -14.10
N ILE A 121 -7.10 -20.86 -14.32
CA ILE A 121 -6.56 -20.55 -15.66
C ILE A 121 -5.90 -21.80 -16.24
N ASP A 122 -5.05 -22.45 -15.46
CA ASP A 122 -4.26 -23.61 -15.90
C ASP A 122 -4.98 -24.94 -15.68
N LYS A 123 -6.21 -24.91 -15.14
CA LYS A 123 -7.00 -26.09 -14.75
C LYS A 123 -6.21 -27.06 -13.87
N CYS A 124 -5.44 -26.52 -12.95
CA CYS A 124 -4.60 -27.26 -12.03
C CYS A 124 -5.25 -27.39 -10.67
N ASN A 125 -5.10 -28.55 -10.03
CA ASN A 125 -5.57 -28.79 -8.66
C ASN A 125 -4.57 -28.37 -7.60
N VAL A 126 -3.36 -27.99 -7.97
CA VAL A 126 -2.29 -27.56 -7.07
C VAL A 126 -1.70 -26.25 -7.59
N THR A 127 -1.66 -25.24 -6.75
CA THR A 127 -1.00 -23.96 -7.01
C THR A 127 0.15 -23.81 -6.01
N ILE A 128 1.35 -23.55 -6.48
CA ILE A 128 2.52 -23.30 -5.65
C ILE A 128 2.80 -21.79 -5.68
N ILE A 129 2.82 -21.16 -4.51
CA ILE A 129 3.16 -19.75 -4.33
C ILE A 129 4.56 -19.69 -3.73
N ASP A 130 5.55 -19.33 -4.54
CA ASP A 130 6.93 -19.16 -4.10
C ASP A 130 7.13 -17.78 -3.47
N LEU A 131 7.45 -17.76 -2.18
CA LEU A 131 7.66 -16.55 -1.38
C LEU A 131 9.14 -16.31 -1.05
N SER A 132 10.07 -17.08 -1.64
CA SER A 132 11.50 -17.04 -1.30
C SER A 132 12.17 -15.68 -1.56
N ALA A 133 11.63 -14.87 -2.47
CA ALA A 133 12.14 -13.55 -2.80
C ALA A 133 11.58 -12.43 -1.91
N ILE A 134 10.63 -12.74 -1.01
CA ILE A 134 9.98 -11.73 -0.17
C ILE A 134 10.83 -11.45 1.08
N PRO A 135 11.10 -10.17 1.40
CA PRO A 135 11.78 -9.81 2.63
C PRO A 135 11.05 -10.32 3.86
N PHE A 136 11.81 -10.82 4.85
CA PHE A 136 11.26 -11.39 6.08
C PHE A 136 10.34 -10.43 6.83
N GLU A 137 10.65 -9.13 6.81
CA GLU A 137 9.90 -8.07 7.50
C GLU A 137 8.46 -7.92 7.00
N VAL A 138 8.18 -8.31 5.75
CA VAL A 138 6.84 -8.21 5.14
C VAL A 138 6.20 -9.56 4.86
N LEU A 139 6.94 -10.64 5.05
CA LEU A 139 6.50 -12.00 4.76
C LEU A 139 5.20 -12.38 5.49
N SER A 140 5.13 -12.10 6.79
CA SER A 140 3.95 -12.38 7.60
C SER A 140 2.71 -11.63 7.12
N ILE A 141 2.87 -10.38 6.68
CA ILE A 141 1.78 -9.57 6.14
C ILE A 141 1.29 -10.15 4.81
N VAL A 142 2.21 -10.50 3.92
CA VAL A 142 1.87 -11.07 2.60
C VAL A 142 1.12 -12.39 2.75
N ILE A 143 1.61 -13.30 3.61
CA ILE A 143 0.94 -14.58 3.85
C ILE A 143 -0.43 -14.40 4.47
N SER A 144 -0.57 -13.49 5.43
CA SER A 144 -1.86 -13.16 6.03
C SER A 144 -2.87 -12.67 5.01
N LEU A 145 -2.47 -11.75 4.14
CA LEU A 145 -3.35 -11.22 3.09
C LEU A 145 -3.74 -12.30 2.07
N LEU A 146 -2.78 -13.13 1.63
CA LEU A 146 -3.06 -14.24 0.72
C LEU A 146 -4.02 -15.25 1.34
N SER A 147 -3.75 -15.66 2.58
CA SER A 147 -4.60 -16.60 3.30
C SER A 147 -6.02 -16.07 3.46
N ARG A 148 -6.16 -14.80 3.82
CA ARG A 148 -7.46 -14.14 3.95
C ARG A 148 -8.22 -14.11 2.62
N ILE A 149 -7.59 -13.71 1.53
CA ILE A 149 -8.23 -13.66 0.20
C ILE A 149 -8.71 -15.05 -0.21
N ILE A 150 -7.89 -16.10 0.00
CA ILE A 150 -8.25 -17.48 -0.33
C ILE A 150 -9.42 -17.96 0.55
N PHE A 151 -9.35 -17.68 1.85
CA PHE A 151 -10.40 -18.05 2.79
C PHE A 151 -11.73 -17.35 2.48
N ASP A 152 -11.73 -16.04 2.30
CA ASP A 152 -12.92 -15.25 1.97
C ASP A 152 -13.56 -15.77 0.66
N PHE A 153 -12.72 -16.05 -0.34
CA PHE A 153 -13.22 -16.64 -1.59
C PHE A 153 -13.87 -18.01 -1.35
N ALA A 154 -13.17 -18.93 -0.67
CA ALA A 154 -13.66 -20.28 -0.41
C ALA A 154 -14.96 -20.26 0.39
N PHE A 155 -15.07 -19.40 1.40
CA PHE A 155 -16.26 -19.21 2.23
C PHE A 155 -17.44 -18.71 1.39
N HIS A 156 -17.28 -17.64 0.64
CA HIS A 156 -18.35 -17.08 -0.19
C HIS A 156 -18.75 -18.03 -1.32
N TYR A 157 -17.79 -18.72 -1.91
CA TYR A 157 -18.07 -19.73 -2.94
C TYR A 157 -18.88 -20.91 -2.39
N SER A 158 -18.50 -21.45 -1.24
CA SER A 158 -19.23 -22.51 -0.55
C SER A 158 -20.66 -22.08 -0.23
N LYS A 159 -20.84 -20.87 0.31
CA LYS A 159 -22.16 -20.32 0.63
C LYS A 159 -23.05 -20.16 -0.61
N MET A 160 -22.48 -19.68 -1.71
CA MET A 160 -23.20 -19.55 -2.98
C MET A 160 -23.64 -20.92 -3.51
N ARG A 161 -22.76 -21.93 -3.49
CA ARG A 161 -23.08 -23.30 -3.90
C ARG A 161 -24.21 -23.89 -3.05
N HIS A 162 -24.16 -23.70 -1.75
CA HIS A 162 -25.20 -24.17 -0.83
C HIS A 162 -26.55 -23.51 -1.13
N GLN A 163 -26.61 -22.22 -1.41
CA GLN A 163 -27.84 -21.51 -1.81
C GLN A 163 -28.43 -22.05 -3.11
N MET A 164 -27.59 -22.55 -4.02
CA MET A 164 -28.02 -23.20 -5.26
C MET A 164 -28.39 -24.67 -5.09
N SER A 165 -28.45 -25.17 -3.86
CA SER A 165 -28.65 -26.59 -3.54
C SER A 165 -27.61 -27.53 -4.17
N LEU A 166 -26.40 -27.00 -4.43
CA LEU A 166 -25.27 -27.75 -4.94
C LEU A 166 -24.37 -28.22 -3.79
N VAL A 167 -23.88 -29.44 -3.89
CA VAL A 167 -22.92 -29.95 -2.92
C VAL A 167 -21.60 -29.18 -3.09
N ASN A 168 -20.96 -28.79 -1.97
CA ASN A 168 -19.62 -28.24 -2.01
C ASN A 168 -18.61 -29.38 -2.12
N ASP A 169 -18.26 -29.74 -3.35
CA ASP A 169 -17.38 -30.84 -3.72
C ASP A 169 -15.95 -30.35 -4.06
N ILE A 170 -15.65 -29.06 -3.83
CA ILE A 170 -14.33 -28.47 -4.11
C ILE A 170 -13.70 -28.04 -2.78
N PRO A 171 -12.99 -28.96 -2.09
CA PRO A 171 -12.27 -28.61 -0.87
C PRO A 171 -11.05 -27.75 -1.20
N PHE A 172 -10.78 -26.72 -0.38
CA PHE A 172 -9.55 -25.96 -0.41
C PHE A 172 -8.66 -26.39 0.74
N MET A 173 -7.38 -26.65 0.43
CA MET A 173 -6.36 -26.94 1.42
C MET A 173 -5.20 -25.96 1.23
N LEU A 174 -4.91 -25.17 2.25
CA LEU A 174 -3.73 -24.29 2.28
C LEU A 174 -2.63 -24.97 3.09
N VAL A 175 -1.50 -25.26 2.45
CA VAL A 175 -0.31 -25.82 3.10
C VAL A 175 0.71 -24.70 3.26
N CYS A 176 1.12 -24.45 4.49
CA CYS A 176 2.10 -23.43 4.83
C CYS A 176 3.41 -24.11 5.23
N GLU A 177 4.39 -24.13 4.34
CA GLU A 177 5.73 -24.63 4.64
C GLU A 177 6.49 -23.63 5.52
N GLU A 178 7.38 -24.13 6.39
CA GLU A 178 8.21 -23.32 7.29
C GLU A 178 7.39 -22.27 8.09
N ALA A 179 6.18 -22.65 8.52
CA ALA A 179 5.23 -21.76 9.18
C ALA A 179 5.80 -21.03 10.41
N HIS A 180 6.82 -21.58 11.05
CA HIS A 180 7.49 -20.97 12.20
C HIS A 180 8.16 -19.62 11.88
N ASN A 181 8.46 -19.35 10.60
CA ASN A 181 9.06 -18.09 10.16
C ASN A 181 8.08 -16.92 10.15
N TYR A 182 6.76 -17.19 10.13
CA TYR A 182 5.75 -16.14 9.96
C TYR A 182 4.51 -16.31 10.83
N ILE A 183 4.38 -17.45 11.52
CA ILE A 183 3.31 -17.69 12.50
C ILE A 183 3.98 -17.91 13.87
N PRO A 184 4.04 -16.89 14.74
CA PRO A 184 4.64 -17.05 16.07
C PRO A 184 3.80 -17.98 16.94
N LYS A 185 4.46 -18.93 17.64
CA LYS A 185 3.81 -19.87 18.56
C LYS A 185 3.14 -19.18 19.77
N ASN A 186 3.69 -18.05 20.20
CA ASN A 186 3.17 -17.27 21.32
C ASN A 186 3.03 -15.83 20.87
N GLY A 187 1.85 -15.28 21.01
CA GLY A 187 1.62 -13.84 20.88
C GLY A 187 2.31 -13.11 22.03
N GLY A 188 3.63 -13.00 21.97
CA GLY A 188 4.38 -12.15 22.89
C GLY A 188 3.97 -10.69 22.64
N ALA A 189 3.66 -9.97 23.72
CA ALA A 189 3.17 -8.59 23.66
C ALA A 189 4.14 -7.60 23.02
N ASP A 190 5.37 -8.01 22.72
CA ASP A 190 6.43 -7.14 22.20
C ASP A 190 6.73 -7.29 20.70
N GLN A 191 6.18 -8.30 20.04
CA GLN A 191 6.16 -8.32 18.59
C GLN A 191 4.74 -7.97 18.17
N ALA A 192 4.57 -6.80 17.56
CA ALA A 192 3.31 -6.38 16.97
C ALA A 192 2.77 -7.55 16.14
N SER A 193 1.96 -8.39 16.77
CA SER A 193 1.24 -9.47 16.12
C SER A 193 0.51 -8.80 14.97
N SER A 194 0.90 -9.13 13.75
CA SER A 194 0.23 -8.59 12.58
C SER A 194 -1.28 -8.75 12.81
N PRO A 195 -2.08 -7.68 12.75
CA PRO A 195 -3.54 -7.77 12.94
C PRO A 195 -4.17 -8.89 12.10
N ALA A 196 -3.54 -9.22 10.98
CA ALA A 196 -3.96 -10.25 10.06
C ALA A 196 -3.80 -11.68 10.64
N VAL A 197 -2.76 -11.96 11.44
CA VAL A 197 -2.61 -13.27 12.11
C VAL A 197 -3.63 -13.43 13.23
N HIS A 198 -3.96 -12.34 13.92
CA HIS A 198 -5.01 -12.32 14.93
C HIS A 198 -6.39 -12.61 14.31
N HIS A 199 -6.69 -12.04 13.15
CA HIS A 199 -7.95 -12.30 12.44
C HIS A 199 -8.05 -13.74 11.98
N LEU A 200 -7.01 -14.33 11.37
CA LEU A 200 -7.03 -15.75 10.97
C LEU A 200 -7.31 -16.68 12.15
N ARG A 201 -6.74 -16.40 13.32
CA ARG A 201 -6.99 -17.19 14.52
C ARG A 201 -8.41 -17.00 15.04
N THR A 202 -8.91 -15.78 15.09
CA THR A 202 -10.26 -15.46 15.58
C THR A 202 -11.33 -16.01 14.65
N ASP A 203 -11.10 -15.95 13.33
CA ASP A 203 -12.03 -16.47 12.33
C ASP A 203 -12.10 -18.01 12.36
N LEU A 204 -10.98 -18.70 12.65
CA LEU A 204 -10.94 -20.16 12.81
C LEU A 204 -11.54 -20.64 14.14
N GLU A 205 -11.56 -19.82 15.18
CA GLU A 205 -12.16 -20.17 16.49
C GLU A 205 -13.69 -19.89 16.53
N GLN A 206 -14.26 -19.18 15.54
CA GLN A 206 -15.69 -18.85 15.49
C GLN A 206 -16.54 -19.81 14.64
N TYR A 207 -15.92 -20.79 13.97
CA TYR A 207 -16.58 -21.81 13.14
C TYR A 207 -16.19 -23.22 13.55
#